data_a201a37b4a271fad5c4ae6b58636dadf
#
_entry.id   a201a37b4a271fad5c4ae6b58636dadf
#
_cell.length_a   1.000
_cell.length_b   1.000
_cell.length_c   1.000
_cell.angle_alpha   90.00
_cell.angle_beta   90.00
_cell.angle_gamma   90.00
#
_symmetry.space_group_name_H-M   'P 1'
#
loop_
_entity.id
_entity.type
_entity.pdbx_description
1 polymer ?
#
loop_
_entity_poly.entity_id
_entity_poly.type
_entity_poly.pdbx_seq_one_letter_code
_entity_poly.pdbx_strand_id
1 'polypeptide(L)'
;MILPDFLDKEKTIQNKEKIEELQGSMQSEPEEEKLAHSVMEADKETIDEGRAVNDALNNGINSFQPDMIFEQMVNDFKMAKNIFGETILKQVSGYNPDYIEKNIKVPEFRRELKNKMRKNIEEMKDAGILGKDSEITQKGMRLASLIMYSEELDHLIPKGMFGERIHKKQSIYGEHDDVKPFKKSDRYRDIALKKSIKTAIRRGHKKLEVDDLKSFIRQSRGNLEIIYGLDASGSMKGRKIEVAKKAGIALAFRAIENKDKVGLVVFGEEVKESVYPCGDFHRILDEITKVRPGKETDMVSVIKKSIEMFSRINATKHLILLTDALQTIGSKDEVIDISGMAKAAGITISIVGIKLDKDGIELAKHITELSGGKLYAVSALENVDKIILQDYYDLR
;
A
#
# COMPACT_ATOMS: atom_id res chain seq x y z
N MET A 1 -9.44 -65.35 35.98
CA MET A 1 -9.84 -64.59 34.78
C MET A 1 -9.29 -63.17 34.96
N ILE A 2 -8.11 -62.94 34.41
CA ILE A 2 -7.22 -61.82 34.71
C ILE A 2 -7.51 -60.70 33.70
N LEU A 3 -7.90 -59.54 34.19
CA LEU A 3 -7.99 -58.30 33.40
C LEU A 3 -6.56 -57.76 33.22
N PRO A 4 -6.13 -57.35 32.02
CA PRO A 4 -4.82 -56.73 31.84
C PRO A 4 -4.86 -55.23 32.16
N ASP A 5 -3.88 -54.79 32.88
CA ASP A 5 -3.45 -53.44 33.22
C ASP A 5 -3.36 -52.54 31.99
N PHE A 6 -4.11 -51.46 31.99
CA PHE A 6 -3.92 -50.29 31.12
C PHE A 6 -3.43 -49.08 31.93
N LEU A 7 -2.30 -49.21 32.60
CA LEU A 7 -1.56 -48.10 33.17
C LEU A 7 -0.06 -48.35 32.89
N ASP A 8 0.51 -47.49 32.12
CA ASP A 8 1.88 -47.10 31.92
C ASP A 8 2.29 -47.10 30.45
N LYS A 9 2.12 -45.92 29.87
CA LYS A 9 3.05 -45.39 28.88
C LYS A 9 2.91 -43.88 28.82
N GLU A 10 3.34 -43.21 29.86
CA GLU A 10 3.97 -41.89 29.70
C GLU A 10 5.25 -42.09 28.88
N LYS A 11 5.13 -42.10 27.56
CA LYS A 11 6.28 -41.88 26.70
C LYS A 11 6.64 -40.42 26.77
N THR A 12 7.59 -40.13 27.64
CA THR A 12 8.46 -38.99 27.60
C THR A 12 8.84 -38.69 26.17
N ILE A 13 8.32 -37.62 25.58
CA ILE A 13 8.78 -37.07 24.32
C ILE A 13 10.12 -36.40 24.62
N GLN A 14 11.16 -37.21 24.70
CA GLN A 14 12.57 -36.80 24.61
C GLN A 14 13.09 -37.18 23.25
N ASN A 15 12.67 -36.48 22.24
CA ASN A 15 13.44 -36.24 21.02
C ASN A 15 12.88 -34.93 20.48
N LYS A 16 13.40 -33.82 20.98
CA LYS A 16 13.51 -32.62 20.18
C LYS A 16 14.45 -33.00 19.00
N GLU A 17 13.90 -33.57 17.96
CA GLU A 17 14.56 -33.50 16.67
C GLU A 17 14.81 -32.01 16.44
N LYS A 18 16.06 -31.62 16.34
CA LYS A 18 16.46 -30.34 15.82
C LYS A 18 15.68 -30.22 14.52
N ILE A 19 14.76 -29.27 14.48
CA ILE A 19 14.20 -28.82 13.23
C ILE A 19 15.42 -28.27 12.49
N GLU A 20 15.96 -29.04 11.55
CA GLU A 20 16.90 -28.52 10.58
C GLU A 20 16.09 -27.49 9.80
N GLU A 21 16.43 -26.23 9.95
CA GLU A 21 15.95 -25.18 9.08
C GLU A 21 16.32 -25.59 7.66
N LEU A 22 15.34 -26.09 6.92
CA LEU A 22 15.45 -26.19 5.48
C LEU A 22 15.69 -24.76 4.99
N GLN A 23 16.91 -24.49 4.56
CA GLN A 23 17.24 -23.28 3.82
C GLN A 23 16.36 -23.29 2.56
N GLY A 24 15.19 -22.68 2.68
CA GLY A 24 14.36 -22.33 1.53
C GLY A 24 15.19 -21.40 0.65
N SER A 25 15.06 -21.55 -0.65
CA SER A 25 15.76 -20.75 -1.66
C SER A 25 15.30 -19.28 -1.74
N MET A 26 14.92 -18.66 -0.62
CA MET A 26 14.90 -17.22 -0.46
C MET A 26 16.33 -16.79 -0.12
N GLN A 27 17.07 -16.44 -1.14
CA GLN A 27 18.29 -15.66 -0.96
C GLN A 27 17.87 -14.20 -0.62
N SER A 28 17.43 -13.99 0.62
CA SER A 28 17.52 -12.66 1.20
C SER A 28 18.99 -12.47 1.57
N GLU A 29 19.58 -11.38 1.11
CA GLU A 29 20.93 -11.05 1.53
C GLU A 29 20.95 -10.92 3.07
N PRO A 30 22.02 -11.41 3.76
CA PRO A 30 22.06 -11.40 5.24
C PRO A 30 21.82 -10.04 5.88
N GLU A 31 22.10 -8.95 5.16
CA GLU A 31 21.86 -7.57 5.62
C GLU A 31 20.38 -7.18 5.60
N GLU A 32 19.59 -7.72 4.67
CA GLU A 32 18.14 -7.47 4.61
C GLU A 32 17.40 -8.12 5.78
N GLU A 33 17.80 -9.34 6.14
CA GLU A 33 17.26 -10.04 7.32
C GLU A 33 17.57 -9.27 8.60
N LYS A 34 18.80 -8.73 8.74
CA LYS A 34 19.17 -7.91 9.91
C LYS A 34 18.36 -6.63 10.01
N LEU A 35 18.13 -5.93 8.90
CA LEU A 35 17.30 -4.73 8.88
C LEU A 35 15.84 -5.04 9.24
N ALA A 36 15.28 -6.09 8.64
CA ALA A 36 13.92 -6.51 8.96
C ALA A 36 13.78 -6.91 10.44
N HIS A 37 14.77 -7.60 10.99
CA HIS A 37 14.80 -8.00 12.39
C HIS A 37 14.87 -6.78 13.33
N SER A 38 15.74 -5.80 13.06
CA SER A 38 15.84 -4.56 13.86
C SER A 38 14.54 -3.76 13.86
N VAL A 39 13.84 -3.69 12.71
CA VAL A 39 12.53 -3.02 12.61
C VAL A 39 11.46 -3.81 13.37
N MET A 40 11.46 -5.15 13.29
CA MET A 40 10.51 -6.01 14.00
C MET A 40 10.73 -6.00 15.53
N GLU A 41 11.97 -5.88 15.98
CA GLU A 41 12.31 -5.74 17.41
C GLU A 41 12.03 -4.34 17.96
N ALA A 42 11.53 -3.43 17.12
CA ALA A 42 11.22 -2.04 17.45
C ALA A 42 12.44 -1.28 18.02
N ASP A 43 13.63 -1.51 17.43
CA ASP A 43 14.82 -0.74 17.76
C ASP A 43 14.60 0.74 17.42
N LYS A 44 14.56 1.55 18.48
CA LYS A 44 14.16 2.96 18.38
C LYS A 44 15.09 3.77 17.48
N GLU A 45 16.39 3.48 17.51
CA GLU A 45 17.37 4.20 16.72
C GLU A 45 17.18 3.93 15.22
N THR A 46 17.08 2.66 14.85
CA THR A 46 16.79 2.22 13.48
C THR A 46 15.46 2.78 12.96
N ILE A 47 14.43 2.84 13.82
CA ILE A 47 13.12 3.41 13.44
C ILE A 47 13.23 4.92 13.22
N ASP A 48 13.89 5.66 14.10
CA ASP A 48 14.03 7.11 13.97
C ASP A 48 14.88 7.48 12.72
N GLU A 49 15.92 6.70 12.40
CA GLU A 49 16.71 6.85 11.18
C GLU A 49 15.88 6.63 9.92
N GLY A 50 15.12 5.55 9.86
CA GLY A 50 14.30 5.26 8.70
C GLY A 50 13.14 6.26 8.50
N ARG A 51 12.57 6.78 9.60
CA ARG A 51 11.62 7.90 9.53
C ARG A 51 12.26 9.15 8.96
N ALA A 52 13.48 9.49 9.40
CA ALA A 52 14.19 10.63 8.86
C ALA A 52 14.48 10.47 7.35
N VAL A 53 14.85 9.26 6.91
CA VAL A 53 15.04 8.98 5.47
C VAL A 53 13.72 9.08 4.72
N ASN A 54 12.62 8.53 5.25
CA ASN A 54 11.30 8.63 4.62
C ASN A 54 10.84 10.09 4.48
N ASP A 55 11.01 10.90 5.53
CA ASP A 55 10.68 12.33 5.49
C ASP A 55 11.56 13.08 4.48
N ALA A 56 12.84 12.72 4.37
CA ALA A 56 13.74 13.30 3.36
C ALA A 56 13.26 13.00 1.93
N LEU A 57 12.89 11.76 1.66
CA LEU A 57 12.32 11.34 0.37
C LEU A 57 11.02 12.11 0.05
N ASN A 58 10.14 12.26 1.03
CA ASN A 58 8.87 12.98 0.89
C ASN A 58 9.05 14.49 0.69
N ASN A 59 10.12 15.06 1.25
CA ASN A 59 10.50 16.46 1.06
C ASN A 59 11.44 16.69 -0.14
N GLY A 60 11.75 15.65 -0.93
CA GLY A 60 12.63 15.74 -2.08
C GLY A 60 14.09 16.05 -1.73
N ILE A 61 14.51 15.70 -0.50
CA ILE A 61 15.89 15.86 -0.03
C ILE A 61 16.67 14.61 -0.41
N ASN A 62 17.74 14.79 -1.18
CA ASN A 62 18.53 13.68 -1.68
C ASN A 62 19.78 13.40 -0.86
N SER A 63 20.26 14.38 -0.08
CA SER A 63 21.48 14.26 0.71
C SER A 63 21.38 15.02 2.03
N PHE A 64 22.07 14.50 3.05
CA PHE A 64 22.13 15.06 4.40
C PHE A 64 23.46 15.78 4.62
N GLN A 65 23.66 16.93 3.96
CA GLN A 65 24.90 17.69 4.14
C GLN A 65 24.88 18.49 5.44
N PRO A 66 25.73 18.14 6.44
CA PRO A 66 25.66 18.72 7.78
C PRO A 66 25.90 20.22 7.80
N ASP A 67 26.84 20.70 7.00
CA ASP A 67 27.18 22.13 6.96
C ASP A 67 26.04 22.96 6.36
N MET A 68 25.39 22.47 5.29
CA MET A 68 24.28 23.17 4.66
C MET A 68 23.03 23.21 5.60
N ILE A 69 22.71 22.09 6.24
CA ILE A 69 21.60 22.02 7.21
C ILE A 69 21.87 22.96 8.37
N PHE A 70 23.10 22.96 8.90
CA PHE A 70 23.50 23.82 10.00
C PHE A 70 23.40 25.31 9.64
N GLU A 71 23.91 25.72 8.47
CA GLU A 71 23.84 27.12 8.02
C GLU A 71 22.38 27.58 7.87
N GLN A 72 21.52 26.77 7.30
CA GLN A 72 20.09 27.09 7.19
C GLN A 72 19.44 27.24 8.58
N MET A 73 19.74 26.36 9.55
CA MET A 73 19.21 26.47 10.91
C MET A 73 19.69 27.74 11.62
N VAL A 74 20.95 28.16 11.38
CA VAL A 74 21.51 29.38 12.01
C VAL A 74 20.95 30.65 11.37
N ASN A 75 20.70 30.65 10.06
CA ASN A 75 20.21 31.82 9.32
C ASN A 75 18.69 32.02 9.56
N ASP A 76 17.90 31.00 9.38
CA ASP A 76 16.45 31.02 9.60
C ASP A 76 15.97 29.64 10.04
N PHE A 77 15.81 29.47 11.34
CA PHE A 77 15.37 28.18 11.90
C PHE A 77 13.97 27.78 11.45
N LYS A 78 13.06 28.73 11.29
CA LYS A 78 11.69 28.44 10.83
C LYS A 78 11.69 27.95 9.39
N MET A 79 12.50 28.58 8.54
CA MET A 79 12.68 28.15 7.17
C MET A 79 13.32 26.75 7.10
N ALA A 80 14.37 26.52 7.91
CA ALA A 80 15.00 25.20 8.02
C ALA A 80 14.01 24.10 8.46
N LYS A 81 13.15 24.40 9.44
CA LYS A 81 12.08 23.50 9.91
C LYS A 81 11.06 23.19 8.81
N ASN A 82 10.73 24.16 7.96
CA ASN A 82 9.82 23.96 6.84
C ASN A 82 10.45 23.15 5.69
N ILE A 83 11.75 23.33 5.44
CA ILE A 83 12.47 22.63 4.35
C ILE A 83 12.78 21.19 4.73
N PHE A 84 13.37 20.98 5.93
CA PHE A 84 13.86 19.68 6.35
C PHE A 84 12.84 18.88 7.15
N GLY A 85 11.91 19.53 7.85
CA GLY A 85 10.99 18.88 8.79
C GLY A 85 11.61 18.65 10.18
N GLU A 86 10.74 18.39 11.15
CA GLU A 86 11.16 18.21 12.55
C GLU A 86 11.95 16.91 12.76
N THR A 87 11.55 15.84 12.09
CA THR A 87 12.13 14.50 12.24
C THR A 87 13.59 14.50 11.78
N ILE A 88 13.88 15.08 10.62
CA ILE A 88 15.25 15.18 10.08
C ILE A 88 16.11 16.04 10.99
N LEU A 89 15.61 17.21 11.40
CA LEU A 89 16.35 18.09 12.29
C LEU A 89 16.66 17.42 13.62
N LYS A 90 15.71 16.68 14.18
CA LYS A 90 15.91 15.93 15.41
C LYS A 90 16.94 14.82 15.24
N GLN A 91 16.85 14.01 14.18
CA GLN A 91 17.77 12.90 13.93
C GLN A 91 19.19 13.39 13.68
N VAL A 92 19.35 14.37 12.79
CA VAL A 92 20.68 14.91 12.44
C VAL A 92 21.32 15.66 13.61
N SER A 93 20.56 16.44 14.36
CA SER A 93 21.10 17.23 15.48
C SER A 93 21.20 16.46 16.79
N GLY A 94 20.35 15.43 16.98
CA GLY A 94 20.19 14.74 18.25
C GLY A 94 19.53 15.59 19.35
N TYR A 95 18.88 16.70 19.00
CA TYR A 95 18.16 17.58 19.91
C TYR A 95 16.72 17.82 19.45
N ASN A 96 15.84 18.13 20.40
CA ASN A 96 14.48 18.55 20.05
C ASN A 96 14.54 19.90 19.31
N PRO A 97 13.80 20.07 18.19
CA PRO A 97 13.77 21.31 17.40
C PRO A 97 13.46 22.56 18.24
N ASP A 98 12.53 22.48 19.20
CA ASP A 98 12.19 23.62 20.08
C ASP A 98 13.36 24.03 20.98
N TYR A 99 14.19 23.05 21.40
CA TYR A 99 15.41 23.33 22.17
C TYR A 99 16.47 24.00 21.31
N ILE A 100 16.62 23.58 20.05
CA ILE A 100 17.55 24.20 19.10
C ILE A 100 17.13 25.64 18.84
N GLU A 101 15.85 25.92 18.57
CA GLU A 101 15.35 27.28 18.30
C GLU A 101 15.68 28.25 19.42
N LYS A 102 15.56 27.81 20.67
CA LYS A 102 15.86 28.66 21.85
C LYS A 102 17.35 28.93 22.03
N ASN A 103 18.21 27.96 21.71
CA ASN A 103 19.64 28.01 22.03
C ASN A 103 20.54 28.29 20.84
N ILE A 104 20.04 28.31 19.61
CA ILE A 104 20.86 28.44 18.40
C ILE A 104 21.62 29.77 18.33
N LYS A 105 21.24 30.77 19.12
CA LYS A 105 21.94 32.06 19.21
C LYS A 105 23.20 32.01 20.06
N VAL A 106 23.39 30.97 20.90
CA VAL A 106 24.51 30.80 21.82
C VAL A 106 25.70 30.23 21.05
N PRO A 107 26.87 30.88 21.01
CA PRO A 107 28.03 30.45 20.23
C PRO A 107 28.57 29.08 20.62
N GLU A 108 28.58 28.76 21.92
CA GLU A 108 29.04 27.49 22.46
C GLU A 108 28.12 26.36 22.00
N PHE A 109 26.82 26.58 22.07
CA PHE A 109 25.83 25.61 21.58
C PHE A 109 25.95 25.37 20.07
N ARG A 110 26.22 26.39 19.27
CA ARG A 110 26.44 26.23 17.82
C ARG A 110 27.63 25.32 17.51
N ARG A 111 28.73 25.45 18.25
CA ARG A 111 29.88 24.57 18.08
C ARG A 111 29.56 23.12 18.43
N GLU A 112 28.91 22.93 19.56
CA GLU A 112 28.47 21.60 19.99
C GLU A 112 27.47 20.97 18.99
N LEU A 113 26.46 21.72 18.58
CA LEU A 113 25.47 21.31 17.59
C LEU A 113 26.12 20.86 16.27
N LYS A 114 27.05 21.70 15.74
CA LYS A 114 27.75 21.37 14.50
C LYS A 114 28.56 20.07 14.60
N ASN A 115 29.29 19.89 15.70
CA ASN A 115 30.07 18.68 15.94
C ASN A 115 29.16 17.44 16.08
N LYS A 116 28.04 17.56 16.80
CA LYS A 116 27.09 16.47 16.98
C LYS A 116 26.40 16.09 15.67
N MET A 117 26.01 17.07 14.87
CA MET A 117 25.43 16.82 13.53
C MET A 117 26.39 16.05 12.63
N ARG A 118 27.67 16.43 12.61
CA ARG A 118 28.68 15.70 11.82
C ARG A 118 28.83 14.27 12.31
N LYS A 119 28.85 14.06 13.63
CA LYS A 119 28.96 12.74 14.25
C LYS A 119 27.77 11.86 13.88
N ASN A 120 26.54 12.35 14.06
CA ASN A 120 25.33 11.58 13.76
C ASN A 120 25.25 11.22 12.27
N ILE A 121 25.63 12.12 11.37
CA ILE A 121 25.67 11.82 9.93
C ILE A 121 26.76 10.78 9.61
N GLU A 122 27.91 10.81 10.30
CA GLU A 122 28.95 9.82 10.13
C GLU A 122 28.50 8.44 10.63
N GLU A 123 27.78 8.37 11.75
CA GLU A 123 27.15 7.13 12.26
C GLU A 123 26.16 6.56 11.24
N MET A 124 25.32 7.39 10.60
CA MET A 124 24.42 6.95 9.53
C MET A 124 25.18 6.47 8.28
N LYS A 125 26.36 7.02 7.98
CA LYS A 125 27.23 6.53 6.88
C LYS A 125 27.84 5.18 7.25
N ASP A 126 28.34 5.04 8.46
CA ASP A 126 28.92 3.78 8.96
C ASP A 126 27.87 2.66 8.99
N ALA A 127 26.62 3.00 9.30
CA ALA A 127 25.47 2.09 9.19
C ALA A 127 25.08 1.76 7.73
N GLY A 128 25.68 2.47 6.74
CA GLY A 128 25.40 2.30 5.31
C GLY A 128 24.05 2.86 4.86
N ILE A 129 23.38 3.64 5.68
CA ILE A 129 22.11 4.32 5.35
C ILE A 129 22.38 5.51 4.44
N LEU A 130 23.49 6.22 4.67
CA LEU A 130 23.98 7.28 3.82
C LEU A 130 25.28 6.86 3.11
N GLY A 131 25.48 7.33 1.91
CA GLY A 131 26.71 7.14 1.16
C GLY A 131 27.80 8.17 1.52
N LYS A 132 28.95 8.11 0.85
CA LYS A 132 30.11 8.96 1.13
C LYS A 132 29.79 10.45 1.01
N ASP A 133 29.00 10.84 0.02
CA ASP A 133 28.55 12.21 -0.22
C ASP A 133 27.28 12.56 0.56
N SER A 134 26.97 11.77 1.60
CA SER A 134 25.77 11.87 2.44
C SER A 134 24.46 11.73 1.65
N GLU A 135 24.47 11.11 0.47
CA GLU A 135 23.30 10.74 -0.32
C GLU A 135 22.60 9.51 0.30
N ILE A 136 21.28 9.42 0.11
CA ILE A 136 20.49 8.28 0.60
C ILE A 136 20.81 7.05 -0.25
N THR A 137 21.28 5.97 0.39
CA THR A 137 21.62 4.70 -0.27
C THR A 137 20.38 3.84 -0.53
N GLN A 138 20.53 2.74 -1.30
CA GLN A 138 19.47 1.75 -1.45
C GLN A 138 19.08 1.10 -0.10
N LYS A 139 20.06 0.88 0.79
CA LYS A 139 19.82 0.37 2.14
C LYS A 139 18.97 1.34 2.95
N GLY A 140 19.25 2.63 2.89
CA GLY A 140 18.43 3.68 3.52
C GLY A 140 17.01 3.72 2.96
N MET A 141 16.85 3.59 1.64
CA MET A 141 15.51 3.53 1.01
C MET A 141 14.72 2.29 1.45
N ARG A 142 15.36 1.13 1.54
CA ARG A 142 14.72 -0.11 2.04
C ARG A 142 14.31 0.01 3.50
N LEU A 143 15.15 0.61 4.34
CA LEU A 143 14.81 0.88 5.73
C LEU A 143 13.56 1.76 5.84
N ALA A 144 13.49 2.83 5.06
CA ALA A 144 12.30 3.69 5.00
C ALA A 144 11.06 2.92 4.55
N SER A 145 11.18 2.00 3.56
CA SER A 145 10.09 1.13 3.11
C SER A 145 9.57 0.22 4.22
N LEU A 146 10.46 -0.44 4.94
CA LEU A 146 10.10 -1.35 6.03
C LEU A 146 9.38 -0.63 7.17
N ILE A 147 9.84 0.56 7.53
CA ILE A 147 9.22 1.36 8.59
C ILE A 147 7.84 1.85 8.16
N MET A 148 7.71 2.37 6.94
CA MET A 148 6.42 2.78 6.40
C MET A 148 5.43 1.60 6.38
N TYR A 149 5.89 0.41 5.99
CA TYR A 149 5.08 -0.80 6.01
C TYR A 149 4.69 -1.22 7.42
N SER A 150 5.63 -1.20 8.38
CA SER A 150 5.34 -1.53 9.78
C SER A 150 4.31 -0.59 10.40
N GLU A 151 4.43 0.72 10.15
CA GLU A 151 3.47 1.72 10.61
C GLU A 151 2.08 1.51 10.01
N GLU A 152 1.99 1.18 8.72
CA GLU A 152 0.71 0.90 8.06
C GLU A 152 0.08 -0.41 8.55
N LEU A 153 0.87 -1.45 8.80
CA LEU A 153 0.34 -2.70 9.37
C LEU A 153 -0.36 -2.47 10.72
N ASP A 154 0.22 -1.64 11.59
CA ASP A 154 -0.37 -1.31 12.88
C ASP A 154 -1.73 -0.60 12.74
N HIS A 155 -1.91 0.19 11.67
CA HIS A 155 -3.18 0.84 11.34
C HIS A 155 -4.18 -0.09 10.64
N LEU A 156 -3.70 -1.11 9.93
CA LEU A 156 -4.52 -2.06 9.17
C LEU A 156 -5.10 -3.21 10.02
N ILE A 157 -4.85 -3.25 11.33
CA ILE A 157 -5.48 -4.22 12.24
C ILE A 157 -7.00 -4.09 12.09
N PRO A 158 -7.71 -5.18 11.73
CA PRO A 158 -9.13 -5.11 11.37
C PRO A 158 -9.96 -4.74 12.59
N LYS A 159 -10.36 -3.48 12.66
CA LYS A 159 -11.42 -3.01 13.56
C LYS A 159 -12.77 -3.15 12.84
N GLY A 160 -13.34 -4.34 12.89
CA GLY A 160 -14.67 -4.63 12.35
C GLY A 160 -14.65 -5.67 11.22
N MET A 161 -15.64 -6.56 11.25
CA MET A 161 -15.90 -7.50 10.16
C MET A 161 -16.44 -6.72 8.96
N PHE A 162 -15.63 -6.50 7.94
CA PHE A 162 -16.12 -6.08 6.63
C PHE A 162 -16.72 -7.30 5.97
N GLY A 163 -18.05 -7.31 5.83
CA GLY A 163 -18.78 -8.37 5.16
C GLY A 163 -18.34 -8.47 3.69
N GLU A 164 -17.98 -9.67 3.26
CA GLU A 164 -17.77 -9.98 1.84
C GLU A 164 -19.05 -9.68 1.05
N ARG A 165 -19.04 -8.70 0.18
CA ARG A 165 -20.11 -8.52 -0.79
C ARG A 165 -19.93 -9.52 -1.91
N ILE A 166 -20.94 -10.35 -2.08
CA ILE A 166 -20.96 -11.49 -2.97
C ILE A 166 -21.49 -11.07 -4.35
N HIS A 167 -20.79 -11.41 -5.43
CA HIS A 167 -21.26 -11.23 -6.79
C HIS A 167 -22.54 -12.07 -7.04
N LYS A 168 -23.65 -11.40 -7.42
CA LYS A 168 -24.95 -12.04 -7.67
C LYS A 168 -25.00 -12.94 -8.93
N LYS A 169 -23.96 -12.99 -9.77
CA LYS A 169 -23.94 -13.83 -10.97
C LYS A 169 -23.45 -15.24 -10.67
N GLN A 170 -24.29 -16.24 -11.03
CA GLN A 170 -23.94 -17.67 -10.90
C GLN A 170 -22.73 -18.02 -11.78
N SER A 171 -21.74 -18.70 -11.22
CA SER A 171 -20.57 -19.18 -11.91
C SER A 171 -20.49 -20.71 -11.91
N ILE A 172 -19.82 -21.26 -12.92
CA ILE A 172 -19.57 -22.71 -13.06
C ILE A 172 -18.38 -23.16 -12.20
N TYR A 173 -17.49 -22.23 -11.83
CA TYR A 173 -16.27 -22.43 -11.02
C TYR A 173 -16.28 -21.45 -9.86
N GLY A 174 -15.88 -21.88 -8.65
CA GLY A 174 -15.81 -21.04 -7.46
C GLY A 174 -16.12 -21.79 -6.17
N GLU A 175 -16.06 -21.09 -5.04
CA GLU A 175 -16.38 -21.63 -3.71
C GLU A 175 -17.89 -21.85 -3.53
N HIS A 176 -18.25 -22.76 -2.60
CA HIS A 176 -19.63 -23.08 -2.28
C HIS A 176 -20.18 -22.06 -1.29
N ASP A 177 -21.11 -21.22 -1.74
CA ASP A 177 -21.63 -20.16 -0.88
C ASP A 177 -23.05 -20.44 -0.40
N ASP A 178 -23.97 -20.67 -1.32
CA ASP A 178 -25.39 -20.93 -0.99
C ASP A 178 -25.92 -22.16 -1.72
N VAL A 179 -27.15 -22.57 -1.42
CA VAL A 179 -27.79 -23.71 -2.04
C VAL A 179 -29.11 -23.33 -2.68
N LYS A 180 -29.33 -23.84 -3.87
CA LYS A 180 -30.59 -23.78 -4.63
C LYS A 180 -31.23 -25.16 -4.75
N PRO A 181 -32.54 -25.28 -5.08
CA PRO A 181 -33.10 -26.54 -5.52
C PRO A 181 -32.34 -27.09 -6.71
N PHE A 182 -32.05 -28.40 -6.69
CA PHE A 182 -31.36 -29.08 -7.78
C PHE A 182 -32.22 -29.06 -9.06
N LYS A 183 -31.60 -28.79 -10.19
CA LYS A 183 -32.18 -28.88 -11.52
C LYS A 183 -31.42 -29.93 -12.34
N LYS A 184 -32.09 -30.62 -13.26
CA LYS A 184 -31.48 -31.66 -14.13
C LYS A 184 -30.24 -31.16 -14.92
N SER A 185 -30.12 -29.85 -15.10
CA SER A 185 -28.96 -29.21 -15.74
C SER A 185 -27.78 -28.97 -14.81
N ASP A 186 -27.95 -29.11 -13.49
CA ASP A 186 -26.89 -28.90 -12.51
C ASP A 186 -25.92 -30.10 -12.50
N ARG A 187 -24.64 -29.85 -12.17
CA ARG A 187 -23.65 -30.93 -12.13
C ARG A 187 -23.83 -31.78 -10.87
N TYR A 188 -23.74 -33.09 -10.99
CA TYR A 188 -23.89 -34.03 -9.86
C TYR A 188 -22.88 -33.77 -8.73
N ARG A 189 -21.65 -33.33 -9.07
CA ARG A 189 -20.61 -33.00 -8.07
C ARG A 189 -20.98 -31.80 -7.19
N ASP A 190 -21.95 -30.98 -7.61
CA ASP A 190 -22.37 -29.79 -6.88
C ASP A 190 -23.59 -30.05 -6.01
N ILE A 191 -24.02 -31.33 -5.90
CA ILE A 191 -25.13 -31.71 -5.00
C ILE A 191 -24.69 -31.55 -3.55
N ALA A 192 -25.46 -30.77 -2.80
CA ALA A 192 -25.24 -30.49 -1.39
C ALA A 192 -25.88 -31.61 -0.54
N LEU A 193 -25.30 -32.82 -0.52
CA LEU A 193 -25.87 -34.03 0.12
C LEU A 193 -26.34 -33.79 1.55
N LYS A 194 -25.53 -33.16 2.42
CA LYS A 194 -25.91 -32.87 3.81
C LYS A 194 -27.17 -31.99 3.91
N LYS A 195 -27.30 -30.98 3.04
CA LYS A 195 -28.45 -30.07 3.02
C LYS A 195 -29.69 -30.77 2.38
N SER A 196 -29.46 -31.61 1.39
CA SER A 196 -30.53 -32.43 0.76
C SER A 196 -31.13 -33.42 1.77
N ILE A 197 -30.32 -34.17 2.51
CA ILE A 197 -30.78 -35.10 3.55
C ILE A 197 -31.56 -34.36 4.64
N LYS A 198 -31.07 -33.19 5.10
CA LYS A 198 -31.83 -32.39 6.07
C LYS A 198 -33.18 -31.94 5.53
N THR A 199 -33.28 -31.66 4.24
CA THR A 199 -34.55 -31.28 3.60
C THR A 199 -35.52 -32.47 3.55
N ALA A 200 -35.04 -33.67 3.15
CA ALA A 200 -35.83 -34.90 3.14
C ALA A 200 -36.38 -35.23 4.55
N ILE A 201 -35.54 -35.19 5.59
CA ILE A 201 -35.94 -35.43 6.99
C ILE A 201 -37.01 -34.43 7.42
N ARG A 202 -36.86 -33.15 7.12
CA ARG A 202 -37.86 -32.11 7.47
C ARG A 202 -39.21 -32.32 6.77
N ARG A 203 -39.20 -32.94 5.58
CA ARG A 203 -40.41 -33.29 4.82
C ARG A 203 -41.01 -34.66 5.20
N GLY A 204 -40.33 -35.38 6.08
CA GLY A 204 -40.77 -36.72 6.53
C GLY A 204 -40.50 -37.82 5.51
N HIS A 205 -39.68 -37.61 4.52
CA HIS A 205 -39.34 -38.60 3.49
C HIS A 205 -38.38 -39.65 4.06
N LYS A 206 -38.71 -40.94 3.89
CA LYS A 206 -37.85 -42.08 4.30
C LYS A 206 -36.73 -42.36 3.30
N LYS A 207 -36.85 -41.88 2.08
CA LYS A 207 -35.82 -41.96 1.01
C LYS A 207 -35.64 -40.60 0.40
N LEU A 208 -34.43 -40.35 -0.15
CA LEU A 208 -34.11 -39.09 -0.80
C LEU A 208 -34.87 -39.00 -2.15
N GLU A 209 -35.71 -38.01 -2.31
CA GLU A 209 -36.41 -37.71 -3.55
C GLU A 209 -35.71 -36.60 -4.33
N VAL A 210 -35.96 -36.49 -5.65
CA VAL A 210 -35.32 -35.48 -6.51
C VAL A 210 -35.63 -34.07 -6.04
N ASP A 211 -36.83 -33.85 -5.49
CA ASP A 211 -37.28 -32.56 -4.97
C ASP A 211 -36.59 -32.15 -3.67
N ASP A 212 -35.95 -33.09 -2.96
CA ASP A 212 -35.18 -32.81 -1.76
C ASP A 212 -33.75 -32.43 -2.09
N LEU A 213 -33.30 -32.68 -3.33
CA LEU A 213 -31.95 -32.38 -3.76
C LEU A 213 -31.70 -30.88 -3.76
N LYS A 214 -30.58 -30.50 -3.17
CA LYS A 214 -30.02 -29.15 -3.19
C LYS A 214 -28.70 -29.16 -3.92
N SER A 215 -28.46 -28.12 -4.69
CA SER A 215 -27.19 -27.89 -5.39
C SER A 215 -26.52 -26.68 -4.82
N PHE A 216 -25.21 -26.74 -4.67
CA PHE A 216 -24.42 -25.56 -4.30
C PHE A 216 -24.45 -24.54 -5.42
N ILE A 217 -24.62 -23.29 -5.05
CA ILE A 217 -24.36 -22.16 -5.93
C ILE A 217 -22.86 -21.86 -5.83
N ARG A 218 -22.16 -21.95 -6.95
CA ARG A 218 -20.76 -21.53 -7.01
C ARG A 218 -20.70 -20.08 -7.42
N GLN A 219 -19.90 -19.33 -6.72
CA GLN A 219 -19.53 -17.98 -7.10
C GLN A 219 -18.08 -17.98 -7.56
N SER A 220 -17.80 -17.48 -8.75
CA SER A 220 -16.44 -17.18 -9.13
C SER A 220 -16.14 -15.77 -8.66
N ARG A 221 -15.07 -15.61 -7.94
CA ARG A 221 -14.46 -14.28 -7.75
C ARG A 221 -13.91 -13.85 -9.11
N GLY A 222 -14.42 -12.75 -9.66
CA GLY A 222 -13.83 -12.13 -10.83
C GLY A 222 -12.40 -11.69 -10.50
N ASN A 223 -11.50 -11.75 -11.46
CA ASN A 223 -10.18 -11.14 -11.31
C ASN A 223 -10.34 -9.62 -11.36
N LEU A 224 -9.86 -8.94 -10.33
CA LEU A 224 -9.79 -7.48 -10.30
C LEU A 224 -8.33 -7.06 -10.53
N GLU A 225 -8.13 -6.18 -11.50
CA GLU A 225 -6.85 -5.53 -11.76
C GLU A 225 -6.99 -4.05 -11.43
N ILE A 226 -6.17 -3.59 -10.50
CA ILE A 226 -6.17 -2.20 -10.04
C ILE A 226 -4.85 -1.56 -10.44
N ILE A 227 -4.89 -0.35 -10.94
CA ILE A 227 -3.71 0.50 -11.07
C ILE A 227 -3.87 1.68 -10.12
N TYR A 228 -2.89 1.87 -9.27
CA TYR A 228 -2.78 3.02 -8.40
C TYR A 228 -1.94 4.09 -9.09
N GLY A 229 -2.57 5.20 -9.47
CA GLY A 229 -1.91 6.37 -10.03
C GLY A 229 -1.54 7.33 -8.93
N LEU A 230 -0.25 7.47 -8.65
CA LEU A 230 0.31 8.33 -7.61
C LEU A 230 0.90 9.59 -8.24
N ASP A 231 0.28 10.73 -7.95
CA ASP A 231 0.79 12.03 -8.33
C ASP A 231 2.05 12.36 -7.51
N ALA A 232 3.14 12.57 -8.22
CA ALA A 232 4.42 12.99 -7.67
C ALA A 232 4.81 14.40 -8.16
N SER A 233 3.83 15.29 -8.34
CA SER A 233 4.07 16.70 -8.66
C SER A 233 4.65 17.47 -7.46
N GLY A 234 5.14 18.67 -7.72
CA GLY A 234 5.77 19.51 -6.69
C GLY A 234 4.81 19.96 -5.58
N SER A 235 3.52 20.10 -5.88
CA SER A 235 2.46 20.45 -4.94
C SER A 235 2.12 19.34 -3.94
N MET A 236 2.46 18.09 -4.28
CA MET A 236 2.31 16.91 -3.43
C MET A 236 3.38 16.79 -2.35
N LYS A 237 4.43 17.61 -2.38
CA LYS A 237 5.58 17.55 -1.47
C LYS A 237 5.17 17.52 0.01
N GLY A 238 5.90 16.74 0.83
CA GLY A 238 5.74 16.63 2.27
C GLY A 238 4.60 15.69 2.67
N ARG A 239 3.70 16.13 3.55
CA ARG A 239 2.65 15.28 4.14
C ARG A 239 1.66 14.72 3.12
N LYS A 240 1.42 15.39 1.99
CA LYS A 240 0.48 14.89 0.97
C LYS A 240 1.02 13.62 0.32
N ILE A 241 2.28 13.62 -0.13
CA ILE A 241 2.89 12.47 -0.78
C ILE A 241 3.10 11.32 0.22
N GLU A 242 3.39 11.62 1.49
CA GLU A 242 3.49 10.63 2.55
C GLU A 242 2.17 9.86 2.71
N VAL A 243 1.07 10.59 2.88
CA VAL A 243 -0.27 10.01 3.01
C VAL A 243 -0.67 9.24 1.74
N ALA A 244 -0.32 9.76 0.57
CA ALA A 244 -0.56 9.10 -0.71
C ALA A 244 0.20 7.77 -0.83
N LYS A 245 1.46 7.73 -0.40
CA LYS A 245 2.25 6.49 -0.34
C LYS A 245 1.64 5.48 0.63
N LYS A 246 1.28 5.91 1.85
CA LYS A 246 0.63 5.06 2.86
C LYS A 246 -0.67 4.45 2.34
N ALA A 247 -1.50 5.25 1.72
CA ALA A 247 -2.76 4.78 1.13
C ALA A 247 -2.55 3.76 -0.02
N GLY A 248 -1.52 3.97 -0.86
CA GLY A 248 -1.14 3.03 -1.92
C GLY A 248 -0.62 1.69 -1.36
N ILE A 249 0.16 1.73 -0.28
CA ILE A 249 0.65 0.54 0.42
C ILE A 249 -0.52 -0.23 1.04
N ALA A 250 -1.44 0.46 1.73
CA ALA A 250 -2.63 -0.15 2.30
C ALA A 250 -3.52 -0.82 1.25
N LEU A 251 -3.74 -0.15 0.10
CA LEU A 251 -4.46 -0.71 -1.04
C LEU A 251 -3.77 -1.97 -1.59
N ALA A 252 -2.46 -1.88 -1.86
CA ALA A 252 -1.69 -2.99 -2.41
C ALA A 252 -1.72 -4.20 -1.48
N PHE A 253 -1.52 -3.99 -0.18
CA PHE A 253 -1.56 -5.05 0.81
C PHE A 253 -2.92 -5.77 0.80
N ARG A 254 -4.01 -5.02 0.90
CA ARG A 254 -5.37 -5.59 0.96
C ARG A 254 -5.80 -6.26 -0.35
N ALA A 255 -5.47 -5.67 -1.49
CA ALA A 255 -5.83 -6.25 -2.77
C ALA A 255 -5.07 -7.55 -3.04
N ILE A 256 -3.77 -7.58 -2.76
CA ILE A 256 -2.93 -8.78 -2.95
C ILE A 256 -3.31 -9.90 -1.95
N GLU A 257 -3.61 -9.57 -0.68
CA GLU A 257 -4.17 -10.52 0.29
C GLU A 257 -5.44 -11.19 -0.26
N ASN A 258 -6.25 -10.43 -0.96
CA ASN A 258 -7.46 -10.89 -1.62
C ASN A 258 -7.22 -11.59 -2.97
N LYS A 259 -5.97 -11.79 -3.39
CA LYS A 259 -5.56 -12.39 -4.67
C LYS A 259 -5.93 -11.54 -5.91
N ASP A 260 -6.17 -10.26 -5.71
CA ASP A 260 -6.29 -9.29 -6.80
C ASP A 260 -4.89 -8.82 -7.24
N LYS A 261 -4.81 -8.21 -8.42
CA LYS A 261 -3.56 -7.68 -8.94
C LYS A 261 -3.51 -6.17 -8.82
N VAL A 262 -2.38 -5.67 -8.36
CA VAL A 262 -2.15 -4.23 -8.22
C VAL A 262 -0.97 -3.80 -9.08
N GLY A 263 -1.15 -2.73 -9.82
CA GLY A 263 -0.12 -2.00 -10.55
C GLY A 263 0.07 -0.61 -9.94
N LEU A 264 1.17 0.01 -10.28
CA LEU A 264 1.52 1.37 -9.88
C LEU A 264 1.89 2.19 -11.10
N VAL A 265 1.42 3.43 -11.16
CA VAL A 265 1.91 4.44 -12.10
C VAL A 265 2.22 5.70 -11.30
N VAL A 266 3.49 6.06 -11.25
CA VAL A 266 3.97 7.31 -10.66
C VAL A 266 4.08 8.34 -11.76
N PHE A 267 3.39 9.45 -11.63
CA PHE A 267 3.34 10.47 -12.66
C PHE A 267 3.60 11.88 -12.10
N GLY A 268 3.99 12.76 -12.97
CA GLY A 268 4.21 14.18 -12.78
C GLY A 268 4.12 14.84 -14.16
N GLU A 269 5.16 15.55 -14.60
CA GLU A 269 5.29 16.06 -15.97
C GLU A 269 5.25 14.94 -17.01
N GLU A 270 5.72 13.76 -16.65
CA GLU A 270 5.66 12.51 -17.40
C GLU A 270 5.50 11.31 -16.46
N VAL A 271 5.29 10.11 -17.00
CA VAL A 271 5.30 8.89 -16.21
C VAL A 271 6.74 8.58 -15.80
N LYS A 272 7.03 8.68 -14.49
CA LYS A 272 8.36 8.46 -13.93
C LYS A 272 8.66 6.99 -13.74
N GLU A 273 7.72 6.27 -13.12
CA GLU A 273 7.85 4.85 -12.79
C GLU A 273 6.53 4.13 -13.05
N SER A 274 6.60 2.88 -13.45
CA SER A 274 5.40 2.06 -13.63
C SER A 274 5.65 0.59 -13.29
N VAL A 275 4.73 -0.01 -12.56
CA VAL A 275 4.69 -1.44 -12.25
C VAL A 275 3.41 -2.03 -12.80
N TYR A 276 3.53 -3.02 -13.71
CA TYR A 276 2.38 -3.72 -14.25
C TYR A 276 1.60 -4.44 -13.16
N PRO A 277 0.25 -4.58 -13.30
CA PRO A 277 -0.57 -5.29 -12.32
C PRO A 277 -0.02 -6.68 -11.99
N CYS A 278 0.41 -6.87 -10.74
CA CYS A 278 1.01 -8.10 -10.24
C CYS A 278 0.52 -8.42 -8.83
N GLY A 279 0.85 -9.62 -8.33
CA GLY A 279 0.59 -10.04 -6.96
C GLY A 279 1.81 -9.93 -6.04
N ASP A 280 2.83 -9.18 -6.45
CA ASP A 280 4.07 -8.99 -5.69
C ASP A 280 4.00 -7.68 -4.89
N PHE A 281 3.69 -7.82 -3.61
CA PHE A 281 3.57 -6.68 -2.71
C PHE A 281 4.90 -5.95 -2.48
N HIS A 282 6.00 -6.69 -2.33
CA HIS A 282 7.31 -6.10 -2.05
C HIS A 282 7.77 -5.18 -3.18
N ARG A 283 7.56 -5.60 -4.42
CA ARG A 283 7.88 -4.79 -5.59
C ARG A 283 7.11 -3.47 -5.59
N ILE A 284 5.82 -3.49 -5.26
CA ILE A 284 5.00 -2.28 -5.22
C ILE A 284 5.43 -1.38 -4.06
N LEU A 285 5.70 -1.95 -2.88
CA LEU A 285 6.18 -1.24 -1.70
C LEU A 285 7.49 -0.48 -1.99
N ASP A 286 8.47 -1.17 -2.60
CA ASP A 286 9.76 -0.59 -2.94
C ASP A 286 9.62 0.59 -3.90
N GLU A 287 8.80 0.43 -4.95
CA GLU A 287 8.63 1.51 -5.94
C GLU A 287 7.82 2.69 -5.36
N ILE A 288 6.78 2.45 -4.56
CA ILE A 288 6.05 3.54 -3.88
C ILE A 288 6.99 4.33 -2.96
N THR A 289 7.84 3.66 -2.22
CA THR A 289 8.73 4.32 -1.25
C THR A 289 9.77 5.20 -1.92
N LYS A 290 10.33 4.77 -3.06
CA LYS A 290 11.31 5.54 -3.84
C LYS A 290 10.75 6.81 -4.46
N VAL A 291 9.42 6.95 -4.54
CA VAL A 291 8.77 8.11 -5.18
C VAL A 291 9.23 9.41 -4.55
N ARG A 292 9.60 10.36 -5.39
CA ARG A 292 10.02 11.71 -5.01
C ARG A 292 9.18 12.75 -5.74
N PRO A 293 8.79 13.85 -5.06
CA PRO A 293 8.02 14.91 -5.70
C PRO A 293 8.81 15.57 -6.84
N GLY A 294 8.12 15.83 -7.94
CA GLY A 294 8.64 16.48 -9.14
C GLY A 294 8.13 17.91 -9.31
N LYS A 295 7.78 18.30 -10.54
CA LYS A 295 7.35 19.67 -10.86
C LYS A 295 5.89 19.78 -11.24
N GLU A 296 5.46 19.19 -12.32
CA GLU A 296 4.15 19.42 -12.96
C GLU A 296 3.31 18.13 -13.00
N THR A 297 2.04 18.23 -13.43
CA THR A 297 1.09 17.11 -13.49
C THR A 297 0.55 16.95 -14.89
N ASP A 298 0.71 15.76 -15.51
CA ASP A 298 0.12 15.36 -16.78
C ASP A 298 -0.82 14.16 -16.59
N MET A 299 -2.13 14.43 -16.65
CA MET A 299 -3.17 13.43 -16.51
C MET A 299 -3.33 12.55 -17.75
N VAL A 300 -3.03 13.08 -18.94
CA VAL A 300 -3.15 12.34 -20.20
C VAL A 300 -2.17 11.17 -20.22
N SER A 301 -0.93 11.42 -19.81
CA SER A 301 0.12 10.41 -19.81
C SER A 301 -0.17 9.26 -18.84
N VAL A 302 -0.70 9.54 -17.64
CA VAL A 302 -1.02 8.49 -16.67
C VAL A 302 -2.20 7.63 -17.12
N ILE A 303 -3.25 8.23 -17.67
CA ILE A 303 -4.41 7.46 -18.18
C ILE A 303 -3.99 6.62 -19.39
N LYS A 304 -3.25 7.20 -20.34
CA LYS A 304 -2.72 6.48 -21.50
C LYS A 304 -1.85 5.30 -21.09
N LYS A 305 -0.91 5.52 -20.16
CA LYS A 305 -0.04 4.46 -19.64
C LYS A 305 -0.83 3.37 -18.94
N SER A 306 -1.84 3.74 -18.18
CA SER A 306 -2.70 2.77 -17.49
C SER A 306 -3.49 1.89 -18.48
N ILE A 307 -3.99 2.47 -19.58
CA ILE A 307 -4.67 1.70 -20.65
C ILE A 307 -3.74 0.64 -21.24
N GLU A 308 -2.46 0.97 -21.46
CA GLU A 308 -1.45 0.05 -21.99
C GLU A 308 -1.10 -1.08 -21.01
N MET A 309 -1.13 -0.77 -19.70
CA MET A 309 -0.69 -1.68 -18.64
C MET A 309 -1.73 -2.72 -18.25
N PHE A 310 -3.01 -2.43 -18.41
CA PHE A 310 -4.07 -3.41 -18.10
C PHE A 310 -4.02 -4.61 -19.03
N SER A 311 -4.26 -5.78 -18.46
CA SER A 311 -4.29 -7.01 -19.24
C SER A 311 -5.44 -7.00 -20.27
N ARG A 312 -5.26 -7.77 -21.38
CA ARG A 312 -6.33 -8.00 -22.36
C ARG A 312 -7.34 -9.05 -21.90
N ILE A 313 -7.12 -9.66 -20.73
CA ILE A 313 -7.97 -10.69 -20.15
C ILE A 313 -9.27 -10.04 -19.64
N ASN A 314 -10.36 -10.81 -19.62
CA ASN A 314 -11.65 -10.37 -19.10
C ASN A 314 -11.58 -10.26 -17.57
N ALA A 315 -11.06 -9.15 -17.08
CA ALA A 315 -10.95 -8.78 -15.67
C ALA A 315 -11.67 -7.44 -15.45
N THR A 316 -12.11 -7.18 -14.25
CA THR A 316 -12.55 -5.85 -13.84
C THR A 316 -11.33 -4.96 -13.72
N LYS A 317 -11.28 -3.86 -14.46
CA LYS A 317 -10.14 -2.95 -14.52
C LYS A 317 -10.49 -1.64 -13.84
N HIS A 318 -9.67 -1.26 -12.88
CA HIS A 318 -9.92 -0.05 -12.11
C HIS A 318 -8.66 0.78 -11.95
N LEU A 319 -8.74 2.05 -12.32
CA LEU A 319 -7.70 3.04 -12.13
C LEU A 319 -8.10 3.97 -10.98
N ILE A 320 -7.31 4.02 -9.93
CA ILE A 320 -7.49 4.95 -8.80
C ILE A 320 -6.40 6.01 -8.92
N LEU A 321 -6.79 7.25 -9.17
CA LEU A 321 -5.86 8.38 -9.27
C LEU A 321 -5.90 9.19 -7.98
N LEU A 322 -4.74 9.42 -7.37
CA LEU A 322 -4.59 10.31 -6.23
C LEU A 322 -3.74 11.52 -6.63
N THR A 323 -4.34 12.71 -6.54
CA THR A 323 -3.72 13.96 -7.00
C THR A 323 -4.26 15.17 -6.23
N ASP A 324 -3.50 16.25 -6.20
CA ASP A 324 -3.93 17.56 -5.69
C ASP A 324 -4.13 18.61 -6.80
N ALA A 325 -3.82 18.26 -8.06
CA ALA A 325 -4.06 19.07 -9.24
C ALA A 325 -4.41 18.16 -10.44
N LEU A 326 -5.42 18.52 -11.22
CA LEU A 326 -5.87 17.66 -12.31
C LEU A 326 -5.21 17.92 -13.64
N GLN A 327 -4.71 19.11 -13.89
CA GLN A 327 -4.04 19.42 -15.15
C GLN A 327 -3.15 20.66 -14.99
N THR A 328 -1.88 20.51 -15.23
CA THR A 328 -0.93 21.63 -15.39
C THR A 328 -0.31 21.66 -16.78
N ILE A 329 -0.33 20.53 -17.50
CA ILE A 329 0.20 20.38 -18.87
C ILE A 329 -0.91 19.89 -19.80
N GLY A 330 -1.08 20.52 -20.97
CA GLY A 330 -2.04 20.11 -22.00
C GLY A 330 -3.44 20.72 -21.86
N SER A 331 -4.40 20.20 -22.61
CA SER A 331 -5.77 20.73 -22.62
C SER A 331 -6.73 19.83 -21.82
N LYS A 332 -7.81 20.44 -21.26
CA LYS A 332 -8.86 19.68 -20.58
C LYS A 332 -9.58 18.73 -21.52
N ASP A 333 -9.71 19.10 -22.79
CA ASP A 333 -10.39 18.27 -23.82
C ASP A 333 -9.61 16.98 -24.08
N GLU A 334 -8.28 17.02 -24.13
CA GLU A 334 -7.45 15.83 -24.28
C GLU A 334 -7.63 14.83 -23.13
N VAL A 335 -7.78 15.33 -21.90
CA VAL A 335 -8.04 14.46 -20.73
C VAL A 335 -9.41 13.81 -20.83
N ILE A 336 -10.41 14.52 -21.32
CA ILE A 336 -11.76 13.98 -21.54
C ILE A 336 -11.74 12.92 -22.62
N ASP A 337 -11.06 13.17 -23.74
CA ASP A 337 -10.95 12.22 -24.85
C ASP A 337 -10.27 10.92 -24.42
N ILE A 338 -9.13 11.01 -23.72
CA ILE A 338 -8.42 9.81 -23.25
C ILE A 338 -9.22 9.05 -22.18
N SER A 339 -10.03 9.75 -21.38
CA SER A 339 -10.95 9.11 -20.41
C SER A 339 -12.06 8.35 -21.12
N GLY A 340 -12.57 8.87 -22.25
CA GLY A 340 -13.48 8.15 -23.15
C GLY A 340 -12.86 6.88 -23.73
N MET A 341 -11.59 6.93 -24.14
CA MET A 341 -10.83 5.75 -24.58
C MET A 341 -10.66 4.71 -23.48
N ALA A 342 -10.38 5.15 -22.24
CA ALA A 342 -10.29 4.26 -21.09
C ALA A 342 -11.63 3.55 -20.83
N LYS A 343 -12.75 4.26 -20.92
CA LYS A 343 -14.10 3.68 -20.83
C LYS A 343 -14.35 2.63 -21.91
N ALA A 344 -13.98 2.93 -23.15
CA ALA A 344 -14.10 1.98 -24.27
C ALA A 344 -13.26 0.72 -24.06
N ALA A 345 -12.12 0.83 -23.33
CA ALA A 345 -11.28 -0.30 -22.91
C ALA A 345 -11.83 -1.04 -21.66
N GLY A 346 -13.00 -0.64 -21.14
CA GLY A 346 -13.61 -1.24 -19.97
C GLY A 346 -12.93 -0.88 -18.64
N ILE A 347 -12.26 0.27 -18.58
CA ILE A 347 -11.55 0.76 -17.40
C ILE A 347 -12.43 1.78 -16.68
N THR A 348 -12.63 1.56 -15.39
CA THR A 348 -13.29 2.52 -14.48
C THR A 348 -12.22 3.40 -13.84
N ILE A 349 -12.42 4.72 -13.79
CA ILE A 349 -11.46 5.67 -13.21
C ILE A 349 -12.10 6.34 -12.00
N SER A 350 -11.57 6.11 -10.81
CA SER A 350 -11.90 6.88 -9.60
C SER A 350 -10.79 7.89 -9.30
N ILE A 351 -11.18 9.05 -8.79
CA ILE A 351 -10.26 10.13 -8.46
C ILE A 351 -10.39 10.49 -6.98
N VAL A 352 -9.27 10.45 -6.27
CA VAL A 352 -9.13 10.96 -4.90
C VAL A 352 -8.38 12.28 -4.97
N GLY A 353 -9.13 13.36 -4.91
CA GLY A 353 -8.61 14.71 -5.05
C GLY A 353 -8.32 15.38 -3.71
N ILE A 354 -7.07 15.76 -3.47
CA ILE A 354 -6.63 16.42 -2.24
C ILE A 354 -6.68 17.93 -2.42
N LYS A 355 -7.67 18.59 -1.80
CA LYS A 355 -7.81 20.06 -1.84
C LYS A 355 -7.84 20.61 -3.28
N LEU A 356 -8.54 19.94 -4.19
CA LEU A 356 -8.74 20.41 -5.56
C LEU A 356 -9.40 21.80 -5.59
N ASP A 357 -9.02 22.60 -6.55
CA ASP A 357 -9.72 23.84 -6.89
C ASP A 357 -11.07 23.57 -7.59
N LYS A 358 -11.83 24.61 -7.88
CA LYS A 358 -13.16 24.47 -8.49
C LYS A 358 -13.09 23.86 -9.89
N ASP A 359 -12.11 24.30 -10.68
CA ASP A 359 -11.91 23.83 -12.05
C ASP A 359 -11.46 22.37 -12.07
N GLY A 360 -10.59 21.99 -11.12
CA GLY A 360 -10.16 20.62 -10.93
C GLY A 360 -11.29 19.69 -10.50
N ILE A 361 -12.18 20.15 -9.62
CA ILE A 361 -13.38 19.37 -9.22
C ILE A 361 -14.31 19.14 -10.42
N GLU A 362 -14.50 20.16 -11.27
CA GLU A 362 -15.35 20.04 -12.47
C GLU A 362 -14.76 19.04 -13.46
N LEU A 363 -13.46 19.12 -13.76
CA LEU A 363 -12.77 18.19 -14.63
C LEU A 363 -12.81 16.75 -14.05
N ALA A 364 -12.57 16.60 -12.74
CA ALA A 364 -12.65 15.31 -12.07
C ALA A 364 -14.03 14.67 -12.18
N LYS A 365 -15.10 15.46 -12.04
CA LYS A 365 -16.47 14.98 -12.23
C LYS A 365 -16.69 14.46 -13.65
N HIS A 366 -16.27 15.21 -14.67
CA HIS A 366 -16.39 14.77 -16.06
C HIS A 366 -15.67 13.44 -16.31
N ILE A 367 -14.43 13.30 -15.83
CA ILE A 367 -13.64 12.05 -15.97
C ILE A 367 -14.36 10.88 -15.31
N THR A 368 -14.81 11.07 -14.06
CA THR A 368 -15.43 9.97 -13.29
C THR A 368 -16.82 9.61 -13.83
N GLU A 369 -17.62 10.56 -14.27
CA GLU A 369 -18.92 10.32 -14.92
C GLU A 369 -18.75 9.56 -16.24
N LEU A 370 -17.81 9.98 -17.09
CA LEU A 370 -17.50 9.29 -18.34
C LEU A 370 -17.05 7.85 -18.11
N SER A 371 -16.14 7.62 -17.18
CA SER A 371 -15.55 6.29 -16.95
C SER A 371 -16.42 5.40 -16.04
N GLY A 372 -17.39 5.95 -15.33
CA GLY A 372 -18.27 5.24 -14.40
C GLY A 372 -17.63 4.98 -13.03
N GLY A 373 -16.60 5.76 -12.67
CA GLY A 373 -15.95 5.74 -11.36
C GLY A 373 -16.52 6.76 -10.38
N LYS A 374 -15.76 7.07 -9.34
CA LYS A 374 -16.17 7.96 -8.26
C LYS A 374 -15.18 9.09 -8.05
N LEU A 375 -15.69 10.26 -7.65
CA LEU A 375 -14.87 11.38 -7.20
C LEU A 375 -14.96 11.50 -5.68
N TYR A 376 -13.80 11.52 -5.04
CA TYR A 376 -13.64 11.77 -3.61
C TYR A 376 -12.84 13.05 -3.41
N ALA A 377 -13.52 14.14 -3.06
CA ALA A 377 -12.88 15.40 -2.71
C ALA A 377 -12.49 15.38 -1.23
N VAL A 378 -11.19 15.32 -0.95
CA VAL A 378 -10.65 15.17 0.40
C VAL A 378 -10.06 16.49 0.88
N SER A 379 -10.60 17.02 1.97
CA SER A 379 -10.04 18.18 2.67
C SER A 379 -9.11 17.83 3.82
N ALA A 380 -9.35 16.65 4.47
CA ALA A 380 -8.56 16.15 5.59
C ALA A 380 -7.74 14.92 5.16
N LEU A 381 -6.42 15.02 5.24
CA LEU A 381 -5.49 13.97 4.79
C LEU A 381 -5.63 12.65 5.57
N GLU A 382 -6.15 12.70 6.79
CA GLU A 382 -6.24 11.54 7.72
C GLU A 382 -7.20 10.43 7.28
N ASN A 383 -8.00 10.65 6.23
CA ASN A 383 -8.99 9.69 5.76
C ASN A 383 -8.72 9.16 4.34
N VAL A 384 -7.60 9.52 3.73
CA VAL A 384 -7.29 9.15 2.33
C VAL A 384 -7.16 7.64 2.16
N ASP A 385 -6.48 6.97 3.08
CA ASP A 385 -6.32 5.51 3.13
C ASP A 385 -7.68 4.79 3.19
N LYS A 386 -8.57 5.25 4.07
CA LYS A 386 -9.92 4.69 4.24
C LYS A 386 -10.77 4.86 2.99
N ILE A 387 -10.66 6.02 2.33
CA ILE A 387 -11.42 6.33 1.10
C ILE A 387 -10.97 5.42 -0.03
N ILE A 388 -9.66 5.24 -0.21
CA ILE A 388 -9.09 4.36 -1.24
C ILE A 388 -9.49 2.90 -0.99
N LEU A 389 -9.43 2.44 0.26
CA LEU A 389 -9.88 1.09 0.62
C LEU A 389 -11.39 0.92 0.42
N GLN A 390 -12.20 1.95 0.73
CA GLN A 390 -13.63 1.91 0.49
C GLN A 390 -13.94 1.80 -1.00
N ASP A 391 -13.28 2.59 -1.86
CA ASP A 391 -13.45 2.51 -3.32
C ASP A 391 -13.10 1.12 -3.85
N TYR A 392 -12.00 0.53 -3.36
CA TYR A 392 -11.64 -0.85 -3.66
C TYR A 392 -12.70 -1.86 -3.26
N TYR A 393 -13.24 -1.76 -2.04
CA TYR A 393 -14.27 -2.71 -1.55
C TYR A 393 -15.62 -2.52 -2.25
N ASP A 394 -15.94 -1.34 -2.72
CA ASP A 394 -17.18 -1.06 -3.47
C ASP A 394 -17.19 -1.70 -4.86
N LEU A 395 -16.02 -2.02 -5.41
CA LEU A 395 -15.85 -2.73 -6.69
C LEU A 395 -15.93 -4.24 -6.54
N ARG A 396 -15.62 -4.76 -5.38
CA ARG A 396 -15.55 -6.18 -5.08
C ARG A 396 -16.88 -6.74 -4.56
#